data_88a35881034bba00972e767edcef10e6
#
_entry.id   88a35881034bba00972e767edcef10e6
#
_cell.length_a   1.000
_cell.length_b   1.000
_cell.length_c   1.000
_cell.angle_alpha   90.00
_cell.angle_beta   90.00
_cell.angle_gamma   90.00
#
_symmetry.space_group_name_H-M   'P 1'
#
loop_
_entity.id
_entity.type
_entity.pdbx_description
1 polymer ?
#
loop_
_entity_poly.entity_id
_entity_poly.type
_entity_poly.pdbx_seq_one_letter_code
_entity_poly.pdbx_strand_id
1 'polypeptide(L)'
;MQAIFAVATILVSFLAASTAVAQDRKVDLELVLAVDSSGSVNARECNLQLQGYVDAFRNPAVIETVTNGDTGAIAVTLLIWAGDQKAGTRVIADWTLIDGLETANEFVEKVLSTPRFVLRDGTSLSHVIETSARLFRGNGYEGNRKVVDISGDGTNNIGYEPTVARDVAVRAGITINGLAI
;
A
#
# COMPACT_ATOMS: atom_id res chain seq x y z
N MET A 1 -49.65 6.82 63.17
CA MET A 1 -48.76 7.49 62.23
C MET A 1 -47.75 6.46 61.73
N GLN A 2 -47.99 5.86 60.58
CA GLN A 2 -47.07 4.91 59.90
C GLN A 2 -46.41 5.62 58.73
N ALA A 3 -45.08 5.71 58.77
CA ALA A 3 -44.29 6.27 57.70
C ALA A 3 -43.92 5.18 56.65
N ILE A 4 -44.35 5.35 55.45
CA ILE A 4 -44.05 4.47 54.31
C ILE A 4 -42.74 4.98 53.67
N PHE A 5 -41.64 4.21 53.78
CA PHE A 5 -40.41 4.45 53.03
C PHE A 5 -40.51 3.84 51.62
N ALA A 6 -40.55 4.67 50.63
CA ALA A 6 -40.45 4.25 49.21
C ALA A 6 -38.98 4.11 48.87
N VAL A 7 -38.52 2.90 48.56
CA VAL A 7 -37.19 2.62 48.00
C VAL A 7 -37.25 2.74 46.47
N ALA A 8 -36.62 3.78 45.95
CA ALA A 8 -36.49 3.95 44.48
C ALA A 8 -35.26 3.13 43.99
N THR A 9 -35.51 2.06 43.28
CA THR A 9 -34.48 1.25 42.64
C THR A 9 -34.10 1.91 41.30
N ILE A 10 -32.89 2.52 41.20
CA ILE A 10 -32.35 3.06 39.97
C ILE A 10 -31.72 1.92 39.17
N LEU A 11 -32.35 1.55 38.05
CA LEU A 11 -31.83 0.58 37.11
C LEU A 11 -30.81 1.28 36.19
N VAL A 12 -29.51 1.09 36.44
CA VAL A 12 -28.44 1.59 35.57
C VAL A 12 -28.26 0.60 34.43
N SER A 13 -28.80 0.92 33.26
CA SER A 13 -28.59 0.15 32.02
C SER A 13 -27.19 0.43 31.48
N PHE A 14 -26.27 -0.51 31.63
CA PHE A 14 -24.99 -0.50 30.93
C PHE A 14 -25.20 -0.79 29.42
N LEU A 15 -25.17 0.22 28.60
CA LEU A 15 -25.02 0.03 27.16
C LEU A 15 -23.60 -0.45 26.91
N ALA A 16 -23.42 -1.75 26.68
CA ALA A 16 -22.19 -2.30 26.11
C ALA A 16 -22.07 -1.82 24.67
N ALA A 17 -21.24 -0.81 24.41
CA ALA A 17 -20.86 -0.44 23.07
C ALA A 17 -20.00 -1.57 22.49
N SER A 18 -20.59 -2.44 21.67
CA SER A 18 -19.85 -3.40 20.86
C SER A 18 -19.01 -2.61 19.86
N THR A 19 -17.69 -2.57 20.06
CA THR A 19 -16.76 -2.12 19.04
C THR A 19 -16.77 -3.17 17.93
N ALA A 20 -17.55 -2.92 16.87
CA ALA A 20 -17.44 -3.71 15.65
C ALA A 20 -16.03 -3.52 15.12
N VAL A 21 -15.18 -4.55 15.19
CA VAL A 21 -13.92 -4.59 14.45
C VAL A 21 -14.32 -4.62 12.99
N ALA A 22 -13.97 -3.58 12.23
CA ALA A 22 -14.20 -3.57 10.80
C ALA A 22 -13.44 -4.75 10.19
N GLN A 23 -14.17 -5.64 9.51
CA GLN A 23 -13.56 -6.78 8.83
C GLN A 23 -12.83 -6.27 7.60
N ASP A 24 -11.58 -6.73 7.42
CA ASP A 24 -10.79 -6.38 6.24
C ASP A 24 -11.52 -6.82 4.96
N ARG A 25 -11.49 -5.96 3.93
CA ARG A 25 -12.13 -6.23 2.64
C ARG A 25 -11.32 -7.25 1.85
N LYS A 26 -11.95 -8.35 1.42
CA LYS A 26 -11.30 -9.35 0.58
C LYS A 26 -11.05 -8.81 -0.82
N VAL A 27 -9.83 -9.06 -1.33
CA VAL A 27 -9.37 -8.68 -2.67
C VAL A 27 -8.52 -9.81 -3.27
N ASP A 28 -8.41 -9.86 -4.59
CA ASP A 28 -7.59 -10.88 -5.26
C ASP A 28 -6.09 -10.62 -5.07
N LEU A 29 -5.73 -9.33 -4.96
CA LEU A 29 -4.35 -8.90 -4.88
C LEU A 29 -4.24 -7.64 -4.00
N GLU A 30 -3.30 -7.65 -3.08
CA GLU A 30 -2.74 -6.43 -2.48
C GLU A 30 -1.41 -6.12 -3.19
N LEU A 31 -1.30 -4.95 -3.82
CA LEU A 31 -0.16 -4.56 -4.64
C LEU A 31 0.50 -3.29 -4.12
N VAL A 32 1.77 -3.39 -3.80
CA VAL A 32 2.63 -2.23 -3.51
C VAL A 32 3.48 -1.94 -4.75
N LEU A 33 3.33 -0.75 -5.32
CA LEU A 33 4.17 -0.22 -6.38
C LEU A 33 5.25 0.67 -5.76
N ALA A 34 6.51 0.26 -5.86
CA ALA A 34 7.64 0.98 -5.28
C ALA A 34 8.53 1.54 -6.39
N VAL A 35 8.46 2.86 -6.58
CA VAL A 35 9.11 3.60 -7.67
C VAL A 35 10.42 4.19 -7.19
N ASP A 36 11.52 3.86 -7.85
CA ASP A 36 12.85 4.39 -7.55
C ASP A 36 12.93 5.90 -7.82
N SER A 37 13.47 6.60 -6.85
CA SER A 37 13.78 8.04 -6.89
C SER A 37 15.17 8.32 -6.31
N SER A 38 16.07 7.31 -6.37
CA SER A 38 17.46 7.42 -5.94
C SER A 38 18.25 8.41 -6.80
N GLY A 39 19.49 8.69 -6.39
CA GLY A 39 20.30 9.75 -7.04
C GLY A 39 20.65 9.51 -8.50
N SER A 40 20.62 8.27 -9.00
CA SER A 40 20.79 7.89 -10.41
C SER A 40 19.58 8.22 -11.26
N VAL A 41 18.36 8.13 -10.69
CA VAL A 41 17.11 8.38 -11.41
C VAL A 41 16.88 9.90 -11.56
N ASN A 42 16.82 10.37 -12.79
CA ASN A 42 16.50 11.78 -13.03
C ASN A 42 14.97 12.01 -13.06
N ALA A 43 14.57 13.31 -13.02
CA ALA A 43 13.15 13.69 -12.96
C ALA A 43 12.32 13.17 -14.16
N ARG A 44 12.95 13.04 -15.34
CA ARG A 44 12.28 12.52 -16.54
C ARG A 44 12.01 11.01 -16.40
N GLU A 45 12.97 10.25 -15.93
CA GLU A 45 12.86 8.81 -15.71
C GLU A 45 11.83 8.49 -14.62
N CYS A 46 11.86 9.23 -13.49
CA CYS A 46 10.84 9.13 -12.46
C CYS A 46 9.43 9.42 -13.01
N ASN A 47 9.29 10.47 -13.84
CA ASN A 47 8.01 10.78 -14.49
C ASN A 47 7.56 9.69 -15.46
N LEU A 48 8.46 9.07 -16.21
CA LEU A 48 8.14 7.99 -17.14
C LEU A 48 7.63 6.74 -16.39
N GLN A 49 8.24 6.40 -15.26
CA GLN A 49 7.77 5.32 -14.40
C GLN A 49 6.33 5.57 -13.93
N LEU A 50 6.09 6.76 -13.35
CA LEU A 50 4.76 7.11 -12.85
C LEU A 50 3.71 7.18 -13.98
N GLN A 51 4.10 7.69 -15.16
CA GLN A 51 3.22 7.71 -16.33
C GLN A 51 2.88 6.30 -16.81
N GLY A 52 3.83 5.36 -16.75
CA GLY A 52 3.59 3.95 -17.08
C GLY A 52 2.51 3.33 -16.20
N TYR A 53 2.52 3.61 -14.88
CA TYR A 53 1.45 3.16 -13.99
C TYR A 53 0.12 3.85 -14.27
N VAL A 54 0.12 5.17 -14.53
CA VAL A 54 -1.09 5.90 -14.93
C VAL A 54 -1.72 5.29 -16.18
N ASP A 55 -0.90 5.01 -17.20
CA ASP A 55 -1.37 4.41 -18.46
C ASP A 55 -1.88 2.98 -18.25
N ALA A 56 -1.21 2.19 -17.40
CA ALA A 56 -1.66 0.85 -17.06
C ALA A 56 -3.04 0.83 -16.41
N PHE A 57 -3.26 1.68 -15.38
CA PHE A 57 -4.55 1.76 -14.69
C PHE A 57 -5.65 2.47 -15.48
N ARG A 58 -5.33 3.10 -16.60
CA ARG A 58 -6.31 3.60 -17.59
C ARG A 58 -6.57 2.61 -18.73
N ASN A 59 -5.80 1.53 -18.80
CA ASN A 59 -5.95 0.54 -19.87
C ASN A 59 -7.16 -0.37 -19.60
N PRO A 60 -8.17 -0.44 -20.51
CA PRO A 60 -9.35 -1.28 -20.32
C PRO A 60 -9.02 -2.76 -20.09
N ALA A 61 -7.99 -3.30 -20.74
CA ALA A 61 -7.61 -4.70 -20.57
C ALA A 61 -7.08 -5.01 -19.16
N VAL A 62 -6.41 -4.04 -18.50
CA VAL A 62 -6.00 -4.18 -17.09
C VAL A 62 -7.22 -4.19 -16.19
N ILE A 63 -8.16 -3.26 -16.40
CA ILE A 63 -9.40 -3.18 -15.62
C ILE A 63 -10.25 -4.46 -15.81
N GLU A 64 -10.40 -4.92 -17.03
CA GLU A 64 -11.10 -6.19 -17.31
C GLU A 64 -10.44 -7.37 -16.59
N THR A 65 -9.11 -7.44 -16.57
CA THR A 65 -8.40 -8.49 -15.83
C THR A 65 -8.68 -8.43 -14.34
N VAL A 66 -8.71 -7.24 -13.76
CA VAL A 66 -9.03 -7.03 -12.34
C VAL A 66 -10.46 -7.46 -12.02
N THR A 67 -11.42 -7.00 -12.81
CA THR A 67 -12.85 -7.24 -12.55
C THR A 67 -13.28 -8.69 -12.83
N ASN A 68 -12.51 -9.43 -13.62
CA ASN A 68 -12.72 -10.86 -13.87
C ASN A 68 -12.03 -11.80 -12.86
N GLY A 69 -11.38 -11.27 -11.82
CA GLY A 69 -10.82 -12.04 -10.72
C GLY A 69 -11.90 -12.67 -9.81
N ASP A 70 -11.49 -13.49 -8.85
CA ASP A 70 -12.40 -14.20 -7.95
C ASP A 70 -13.25 -13.26 -7.09
N THR A 71 -12.63 -12.16 -6.62
CA THR A 71 -13.32 -11.09 -5.86
C THR A 71 -13.70 -9.90 -6.74
N GLY A 72 -13.16 -9.85 -7.95
CA GLY A 72 -13.33 -8.75 -8.90
C GLY A 72 -12.67 -7.44 -8.44
N ALA A 73 -11.70 -7.51 -7.54
CA ALA A 73 -11.06 -6.33 -6.98
C ALA A 73 -9.61 -6.57 -6.56
N ILE A 74 -8.81 -5.50 -6.63
CA ILE A 74 -7.46 -5.45 -6.05
C ILE A 74 -7.33 -4.20 -5.16
N ALA A 75 -6.40 -4.24 -4.20
CA ALA A 75 -5.98 -3.07 -3.44
C ALA A 75 -4.58 -2.66 -3.86
N VAL A 76 -4.38 -1.37 -4.16
CA VAL A 76 -3.10 -0.86 -4.67
C VAL A 76 -2.65 0.35 -3.86
N THR A 77 -1.36 0.42 -3.57
CA THR A 77 -0.69 1.61 -3.04
C THR A 77 0.57 1.89 -3.85
N LEU A 78 0.98 3.15 -3.94
CA LEU A 78 2.19 3.54 -4.62
C LEU A 78 3.07 4.40 -3.72
N LEU A 79 4.35 4.05 -3.64
CA LEU A 79 5.37 4.82 -2.93
C LEU A 79 6.55 5.14 -3.84
N ILE A 80 7.25 6.23 -3.53
CA ILE A 80 8.58 6.51 -4.06
C ILE A 80 9.60 6.18 -2.99
N TRP A 81 10.80 5.74 -3.39
CA TRP A 81 11.85 5.32 -2.46
C TRP A 81 13.24 5.73 -2.92
N ALA A 82 14.11 5.95 -1.95
CA ALA A 82 15.56 6.10 -2.05
C ALA A 82 16.15 5.94 -0.65
N GLY A 83 17.44 5.61 -0.56
CA GLY A 83 18.11 5.59 0.74
C GLY A 83 17.62 4.54 1.73
N ASP A 84 18.18 4.58 2.93
CA ASP A 84 17.85 3.65 4.03
C ASP A 84 17.17 4.34 5.22
N GLN A 85 16.88 5.64 5.10
CA GLN A 85 16.22 6.42 6.13
C GLN A 85 14.70 6.46 5.93
N LYS A 86 13.96 6.63 7.01
CA LYS A 86 12.50 6.79 6.95
C LYS A 86 12.05 7.90 6.01
N ALA A 87 12.83 8.98 5.90
CA ALA A 87 12.57 10.08 4.98
C ALA A 87 12.81 9.71 3.51
N GLY A 88 13.54 8.63 3.25
CA GLY A 88 13.83 8.09 1.92
C GLY A 88 12.68 7.27 1.30
N THR A 89 11.54 7.17 1.96
CA THR A 89 10.35 6.48 1.42
C THR A 89 9.11 7.31 1.68
N ARG A 90 8.30 7.52 0.64
CA ARG A 90 7.08 8.30 0.74
C ARG A 90 5.95 7.65 -0.04
N VAL A 91 4.85 7.35 0.64
CA VAL A 91 3.60 6.94 -0.01
C VAL A 91 3.03 8.17 -0.73
N ILE A 92 2.75 8.04 -2.03
CA ILE A 92 2.18 9.08 -2.87
C ILE A 92 0.74 8.78 -3.29
N ALA A 93 0.32 7.53 -3.23
CA ALA A 93 -1.07 7.13 -3.32
C ALA A 93 -1.34 6.09 -2.25
N ASP A 94 -2.16 6.44 -1.25
CA ASP A 94 -2.59 5.52 -0.21
C ASP A 94 -3.37 4.33 -0.79
N TRP A 95 -3.49 3.26 0.00
CA TRP A 95 -4.26 2.09 -0.38
C TRP A 95 -5.62 2.48 -0.98
N THR A 96 -5.85 2.02 -2.20
CA THR A 96 -7.03 2.31 -3.00
C THR A 96 -7.57 0.99 -3.53
N LEU A 97 -8.86 0.76 -3.31
CA LEU A 97 -9.56 -0.34 -3.95
C LEU A 97 -9.73 -0.04 -5.43
N ILE A 98 -9.46 -1.03 -6.27
CA ILE A 98 -9.74 -0.99 -7.70
C ILE A 98 -10.66 -2.17 -8.03
N ASP A 99 -11.91 -1.86 -8.36
CA ASP A 99 -12.95 -2.80 -8.74
C ASP A 99 -13.68 -2.35 -10.02
N GLY A 100 -13.11 -1.37 -10.73
CA GLY A 100 -13.62 -0.86 -11.98
C GLY A 100 -12.87 0.39 -12.45
N LEU A 101 -13.33 0.95 -13.55
CA LEU A 101 -12.69 2.12 -14.18
C LEU A 101 -12.75 3.37 -13.30
N GLU A 102 -13.83 3.56 -12.55
CA GLU A 102 -14.01 4.72 -11.68
C GLU A 102 -12.96 4.72 -10.56
N THR A 103 -12.85 3.63 -9.83
CA THR A 103 -11.88 3.47 -8.74
C THR A 103 -10.43 3.46 -9.23
N ALA A 104 -10.17 2.94 -10.43
CA ALA A 104 -8.87 3.04 -11.08
C ALA A 104 -8.51 4.50 -11.40
N ASN A 105 -9.47 5.31 -11.88
CA ASN A 105 -9.24 6.73 -12.10
C ASN A 105 -8.99 7.50 -10.79
N GLU A 106 -9.66 7.15 -9.68
CA GLU A 106 -9.36 7.73 -8.37
C GLU A 106 -7.91 7.49 -7.94
N PHE A 107 -7.41 6.27 -8.14
CA PHE A 107 -6.00 5.95 -7.89
C PHE A 107 -5.06 6.80 -8.77
N VAL A 108 -5.35 6.88 -10.07
CA VAL A 108 -4.59 7.69 -11.03
C VAL A 108 -4.56 9.16 -10.61
N GLU A 109 -5.68 9.74 -10.19
CA GLU A 109 -5.72 11.13 -9.73
C GLU A 109 -4.89 11.34 -8.46
N LYS A 110 -4.84 10.40 -7.53
CA LYS A 110 -3.94 10.45 -6.36
C LYS A 110 -2.48 10.49 -6.81
N VAL A 111 -2.08 9.63 -7.77
CA VAL A 111 -0.73 9.61 -8.32
C VAL A 111 -0.39 10.93 -9.02
N LEU A 112 -1.31 11.48 -9.82
CA LEU A 112 -1.07 12.71 -10.59
C LEU A 112 -1.07 13.97 -9.72
N SER A 113 -1.88 14.02 -8.66
CA SER A 113 -2.01 15.19 -7.78
C SER A 113 -0.85 15.33 -6.79
N THR A 114 -0.07 14.25 -6.58
CA THR A 114 1.05 14.32 -5.64
C THR A 114 2.23 15.08 -6.26
N PRO A 115 2.80 16.07 -5.56
CA PRO A 115 3.98 16.79 -6.04
C PRO A 115 5.13 15.83 -6.32
N ARG A 116 5.83 16.06 -7.44
CA ARG A 116 6.97 15.25 -7.85
C ARG A 116 8.15 15.49 -6.92
N PHE A 117 8.68 14.43 -6.35
CA PHE A 117 9.87 14.45 -5.53
C PHE A 117 10.95 13.58 -6.15
N VAL A 118 12.17 14.07 -6.14
CA VAL A 118 13.38 13.27 -6.36
C VAL A 118 14.12 13.26 -5.04
N LEU A 119 14.19 12.11 -4.38
CA LEU A 119 14.77 11.99 -3.05
C LEU A 119 16.29 12.13 -3.04
N ARG A 120 16.96 11.81 -4.17
CA ARG A 120 18.40 11.99 -4.41
C ARG A 120 19.30 11.39 -3.32
N ASP A 121 18.90 10.28 -2.75
CA ASP A 121 19.69 9.51 -1.80
C ASP A 121 20.22 8.24 -2.49
N GLY A 122 20.97 7.41 -1.79
CA GLY A 122 21.44 6.12 -2.31
C GLY A 122 20.32 5.13 -2.58
N THR A 123 20.69 3.94 -3.04
CA THR A 123 19.77 2.84 -3.39
C THR A 123 19.78 1.80 -2.29
N SER A 124 18.69 1.67 -1.51
CA SER A 124 18.52 0.68 -0.45
C SER A 124 17.36 -0.27 -0.75
N LEU A 125 17.66 -1.37 -1.44
CA LEU A 125 16.66 -2.40 -1.73
C LEU A 125 16.16 -3.10 -0.45
N SER A 126 17.03 -3.28 0.55
CA SER A 126 16.63 -3.83 1.84
C SER A 126 15.57 -2.96 2.52
N HIS A 127 15.76 -1.64 2.52
CA HIS A 127 14.84 -0.70 3.16
C HIS A 127 13.48 -0.63 2.44
N VAL A 128 13.46 -0.57 1.10
CA VAL A 128 12.20 -0.54 0.35
C VAL A 128 11.41 -1.83 0.51
N ILE A 129 12.07 -3.01 0.51
CA ILE A 129 11.40 -4.29 0.76
C ILE A 129 10.75 -4.31 2.13
N GLU A 130 11.48 -3.93 3.19
CA GLU A 130 10.94 -3.89 4.55
C GLU A 130 9.79 -2.89 4.70
N THR A 131 9.94 -1.71 4.12
CA THR A 131 8.93 -0.66 4.21
C THR A 131 7.67 -1.09 3.48
N SER A 132 7.81 -1.65 2.27
CA SER A 132 6.68 -2.20 1.51
C SER A 132 5.98 -3.35 2.26
N ALA A 133 6.74 -4.27 2.85
CA ALA A 133 6.17 -5.37 3.63
C ALA A 133 5.37 -4.90 4.86
N ARG A 134 5.75 -3.77 5.47
CA ARG A 134 4.99 -3.18 6.59
C ARG A 134 3.65 -2.59 6.16
N LEU A 135 3.51 -2.14 4.90
CA LEU A 135 2.27 -1.53 4.40
C LEU A 135 1.09 -2.50 4.33
N PHE A 136 1.35 -3.82 4.26
CA PHE A 136 0.28 -4.83 4.26
C PHE A 136 -0.39 -5.01 5.63
N ARG A 137 0.13 -4.40 6.71
CA ARG A 137 -0.41 -4.58 8.06
C ARG A 137 -1.47 -3.54 8.35
N GLY A 138 -2.69 -3.99 8.65
CA GLY A 138 -3.77 -3.11 9.10
C GLY A 138 -4.18 -2.09 8.04
N ASN A 139 -4.07 -2.44 6.77
CA ASN A 139 -4.42 -1.60 5.64
C ASN A 139 -5.91 -1.66 5.26
N GLY A 140 -6.70 -2.50 5.95
CA GLY A 140 -8.14 -2.69 5.71
C GLY A 140 -8.45 -3.69 4.60
N TYR A 141 -7.45 -4.41 4.08
CA TYR A 141 -7.62 -5.41 3.02
C TYR A 141 -7.05 -6.76 3.43
N GLU A 142 -7.66 -7.83 2.87
CA GLU A 142 -7.20 -9.21 2.95
C GLU A 142 -7.08 -9.78 1.55
N GLY A 143 -5.86 -9.75 0.98
CA GLY A 143 -5.59 -10.23 -0.38
C GLY A 143 -5.27 -11.71 -0.44
N ASN A 144 -5.79 -12.40 -1.45
CA ASN A 144 -5.38 -13.77 -1.79
C ASN A 144 -3.89 -13.85 -2.11
N ARG A 145 -3.33 -12.75 -2.64
CA ARG A 145 -1.91 -12.58 -2.95
C ARG A 145 -1.43 -11.23 -2.44
N LYS A 146 -0.16 -11.18 -2.00
CA LYS A 146 0.55 -9.95 -1.63
C LYS A 146 1.78 -9.80 -2.50
N VAL A 147 1.87 -8.69 -3.22
CA VAL A 147 2.94 -8.45 -4.19
C VAL A 147 3.54 -7.07 -3.99
N VAL A 148 4.87 -7.00 -4.05
CA VAL A 148 5.63 -5.75 -4.13
C VAL A 148 6.34 -5.74 -5.46
N ASP A 149 6.05 -4.74 -6.30
CA ASP A 149 6.76 -4.46 -7.54
C ASP A 149 7.72 -3.30 -7.30
N ILE A 150 9.02 -3.58 -7.37
CA ILE A 150 10.09 -2.60 -7.16
C ILE A 150 10.70 -2.25 -8.51
N SER A 151 10.58 -1.01 -8.95
CA SER A 151 11.32 -0.50 -10.10
C SER A 151 12.58 0.24 -9.65
N GLY A 152 13.68 0.07 -10.39
CA GLY A 152 14.96 0.72 -10.10
C GLY A 152 16.01 0.51 -11.17
N ASP A 153 17.01 1.43 -11.24
CA ASP A 153 18.11 1.46 -12.21
C ASP A 153 19.47 1.09 -11.60
N GLY A 154 19.53 0.90 -10.28
CA GLY A 154 20.77 0.78 -9.54
C GLY A 154 20.95 -0.49 -8.73
N THR A 155 22.21 -0.79 -8.40
CA THR A 155 22.55 -1.80 -7.43
C THR A 155 22.38 -1.27 -6.01
N ASN A 156 22.07 -2.17 -5.06
CA ASN A 156 22.04 -1.80 -3.64
C ASN A 156 23.40 -1.24 -3.21
N ASN A 157 23.45 0.00 -2.76
CA ASN A 157 24.69 0.68 -2.37
C ASN A 157 24.67 1.21 -0.93
N ILE A 158 23.53 1.17 -0.26
CA ILE A 158 23.41 1.46 1.18
C ILE A 158 22.45 0.48 1.84
N GLY A 159 22.49 0.42 3.18
CA GLY A 159 21.75 -0.56 3.95
C GLY A 159 22.44 -1.92 3.98
N TYR A 160 21.70 -2.94 4.36
CA TYR A 160 22.21 -4.32 4.42
C TYR A 160 21.81 -5.13 3.17
N GLU A 161 22.29 -6.35 3.07
CA GLU A 161 22.05 -7.25 1.93
C GLU A 161 20.54 -7.44 1.65
N PRO A 162 20.05 -7.12 0.45
CA PRO A 162 18.64 -7.21 0.09
C PRO A 162 18.05 -8.61 0.26
N THR A 163 18.87 -9.65 0.12
CA THR A 163 18.47 -11.05 0.27
C THR A 163 17.87 -11.33 1.65
N VAL A 164 18.36 -10.67 2.70
CA VAL A 164 17.83 -10.83 4.06
C VAL A 164 16.40 -10.28 4.16
N ALA A 165 16.15 -9.07 3.66
CA ALA A 165 14.81 -8.47 3.64
C ALA A 165 13.85 -9.28 2.76
N ARG A 166 14.32 -9.68 1.56
CA ARG A 166 13.55 -10.54 0.64
C ARG A 166 13.11 -11.83 1.32
N ASP A 167 14.03 -12.53 1.97
CA ASP A 167 13.72 -13.83 2.58
C ASP A 167 12.74 -13.71 3.74
N VAL A 168 12.77 -12.60 4.48
CA VAL A 168 11.77 -12.29 5.51
C VAL A 168 10.38 -12.04 4.86
N ALA A 169 10.31 -11.23 3.80
CA ALA A 169 9.07 -10.93 3.10
C ALA A 169 8.46 -12.18 2.45
N VAL A 170 9.27 -13.01 1.79
CA VAL A 170 8.83 -14.27 1.17
C VAL A 170 8.29 -15.25 2.22
N ARG A 171 8.95 -15.39 3.38
CA ARG A 171 8.40 -16.21 4.49
C ARG A 171 7.08 -15.69 5.04
N ALA A 172 6.82 -14.39 4.89
CA ALA A 172 5.55 -13.78 5.24
C ALA A 172 4.48 -13.89 4.12
N GLY A 173 4.75 -14.65 3.04
CA GLY A 173 3.83 -14.85 1.92
C GLY A 173 3.79 -13.70 0.92
N ILE A 174 4.78 -12.80 0.95
CA ILE A 174 4.86 -11.65 0.03
C ILE A 174 5.76 -12.02 -1.15
N THR A 175 5.24 -11.83 -2.36
CA THR A 175 6.02 -11.93 -3.61
C THR A 175 6.75 -10.60 -3.86
N ILE A 176 8.03 -10.66 -4.20
CA ILE A 176 8.82 -9.50 -4.60
C ILE A 176 9.19 -9.63 -6.08
N ASN A 177 8.79 -8.67 -6.88
CA ASN A 177 9.21 -8.52 -8.26
C ASN A 177 10.16 -7.33 -8.39
N GLY A 178 11.13 -7.44 -9.30
CA GLY A 178 12.06 -6.37 -9.67
C GLY A 178 11.87 -6.00 -11.14
N LEU A 179 11.72 -4.71 -11.43
CA LEU A 179 11.71 -4.14 -12.78
C LEU A 179 12.94 -3.25 -12.94
N ALA A 180 13.85 -3.68 -13.77
CA ALA A 180 14.98 -2.85 -14.18
C ALA A 180 14.52 -1.79 -15.18
N ILE A 181 14.90 -0.53 -14.96
CA ILE A 181 14.53 0.64 -15.76
C ILE A 181 15.78 1.31 -16.39
#